data_e64a324db807ca33edee5fb00b9c3455
#
_entry.id   e64a324db807ca33edee5fb00b9c3455
#
_cell.length_a   1.000
_cell.length_b   1.000
_cell.length_c   1.000
_cell.angle_alpha   90.00
_cell.angle_beta   90.00
_cell.angle_gamma   90.00
#
_symmetry.space_group_name_H-M   'P 1'
#
loop_
_entity.id
_entity.type
_entity.pdbx_description
1 polymer ?
#
loop_
_entity_poly.entity_id
_entity_poly.type
_entity_poly.pdbx_seq_one_letter_code
_entity_poly.pdbx_strand_id
1 'polypeptide(L)'
;MRTNRTDLMQGTLELLILKTLSREQMHGYGIAQRIHQAVDDLLKVEDGSLYPALYRMEERGWIVSEWGLSENNRRAKFYKLTKTGRKQLAPNSPIVQRVVFDLS
;
A
#
# COMPACT_ATOMS: atom_id res chain seq x y z
N MET A 1 19.97 15.20 4.17
CA MET A 1 20.26 13.77 4.36
C MET A 1 19.60 12.95 3.26
N ARG A 2 20.36 12.03 2.70
CA ARG A 2 19.80 11.20 1.63
C ARG A 2 18.90 10.11 2.17
N THR A 3 17.72 9.97 1.58
CA THR A 3 16.89 8.81 1.81
C THR A 3 17.51 7.63 1.07
N ASN A 4 17.71 6.52 1.73
CA ASN A 4 18.29 5.37 1.06
C ASN A 4 17.24 4.69 0.16
N ARG A 5 17.72 3.80 -0.70
CA ARG A 5 16.85 3.12 -1.66
C ARG A 5 15.73 2.32 -1.00
N THR A 6 16.02 1.72 0.15
CA THR A 6 15.03 0.93 0.88
C THR A 6 13.87 1.80 1.35
N ASP A 7 14.17 2.98 1.89
CA ASP A 7 13.13 3.92 2.34
C ASP A 7 12.28 4.40 1.18
N LEU A 8 12.90 4.69 0.04
CA LEU A 8 12.17 5.11 -1.14
C LEU A 8 11.23 4.01 -1.62
N MET A 9 11.69 2.77 -1.63
CA MET A 9 10.87 1.64 -2.06
C MET A 9 9.72 1.39 -1.10
N GLN A 10 9.93 1.53 0.20
CA GLN A 10 8.87 1.38 1.19
C GLN A 10 7.79 2.44 1.01
N GLY A 11 8.20 3.70 0.84
CA GLY A 11 7.26 4.79 0.62
C GLY A 11 6.46 4.61 -0.65
N THR A 12 7.13 4.18 -1.72
CA THR A 12 6.46 3.92 -2.99
C THR A 12 5.45 2.79 -2.87
N LEU A 13 5.83 1.71 -2.19
CA LEU A 13 4.92 0.59 -1.96
C LEU A 13 3.69 1.03 -1.17
N GLU A 14 3.88 1.79 -0.10
CA GLU A 14 2.78 2.28 0.70
C GLU A 14 1.83 3.16 -0.11
N LEU A 15 2.37 4.03 -0.98
CA LEU A 15 1.54 4.85 -1.86
C LEU A 15 0.76 4.00 -2.86
N LEU A 16 1.37 2.95 -3.39
CA LEU A 16 0.68 2.04 -4.30
C LEU A 16 -0.46 1.32 -3.61
N ILE A 17 -0.25 0.90 -2.36
CA ILE A 17 -1.30 0.27 -1.56
C ILE A 17 -2.44 1.26 -1.32
N LEU A 18 -2.12 2.49 -0.91
CA LEU A 18 -3.13 3.52 -0.67
C LEU A 18 -3.94 3.79 -1.94
N LYS A 19 -3.27 3.91 -3.06
CA LYS A 19 -3.95 4.17 -4.33
C LYS A 19 -4.85 3.01 -4.74
N THR A 20 -4.37 1.79 -4.56
CA THR A 20 -5.16 0.60 -4.85
C THR A 20 -6.43 0.57 -4.01
N LEU A 21 -6.30 0.79 -2.71
CA LEU A 21 -7.43 0.75 -1.78
C LEU A 21 -8.35 1.96 -1.90
N SER A 22 -7.89 3.05 -2.54
CA SER A 22 -8.75 4.19 -2.79
C SER A 22 -9.87 3.89 -3.77
N ARG A 23 -9.71 2.82 -4.56
CA ARG A 23 -10.70 2.40 -5.54
C ARG A 23 -11.71 1.41 -4.97
N GLU A 24 -11.23 0.44 -4.20
CA GLU A 24 -12.10 -0.54 -3.55
C GLU A 24 -11.35 -1.28 -2.47
N GLN A 25 -12.09 -1.85 -1.52
CA GLN A 25 -11.47 -2.70 -0.51
C GLN A 25 -11.02 -4.01 -1.15
N MET A 26 -9.99 -4.64 -0.57
CA MET A 26 -9.37 -5.78 -1.20
C MET A 26 -8.60 -6.60 -0.17
N HIS A 27 -8.50 -7.92 -0.38
CA HIS A 27 -7.63 -8.75 0.46
C HIS A 27 -6.18 -8.62 0.00
N GLY A 28 -5.23 -9.07 0.85
CA GLY A 28 -3.81 -8.89 0.59
C GLY A 28 -3.34 -9.46 -0.74
N TYR A 29 -3.83 -10.63 -1.11
CA TYR A 29 -3.48 -11.25 -2.39
C TYR A 29 -3.93 -10.39 -3.57
N GLY A 30 -5.14 -9.83 -3.50
CA GLY A 30 -5.65 -8.94 -4.53
C GLY A 30 -4.83 -7.68 -4.66
N ILE A 31 -4.41 -7.11 -3.52
CA ILE A 31 -3.55 -5.93 -3.51
C ILE A 31 -2.24 -6.25 -4.23
N ALA A 32 -1.62 -7.38 -3.88
CA ALA A 32 -0.36 -7.80 -4.49
C ALA A 32 -0.49 -7.94 -6.01
N GLN A 33 -1.54 -8.60 -6.46
CA GLN A 33 -1.77 -8.78 -7.89
C GLN A 33 -1.95 -7.45 -8.62
N ARG A 34 -2.73 -6.54 -8.01
CA ARG A 34 -2.98 -5.25 -8.63
C ARG A 34 -1.71 -4.42 -8.75
N ILE A 35 -0.86 -4.46 -7.72
CA ILE A 35 0.39 -3.75 -7.74
C ILE A 35 1.34 -4.33 -8.78
N HIS A 36 1.44 -5.65 -8.87
CA HIS A 36 2.26 -6.30 -9.88
C HIS A 36 1.81 -5.92 -11.29
N GLN A 37 0.51 -5.84 -11.53
CA GLN A 37 -0.02 -5.42 -12.82
C GLN A 37 0.31 -3.96 -13.14
N ALA A 38 0.30 -3.11 -12.12
CA ALA A 38 0.48 -1.67 -12.31
C ALA A 38 1.94 -1.30 -12.56
N VAL A 39 2.88 -1.96 -11.88
CA VAL A 39 4.30 -1.59 -11.94
C VAL A 39 5.15 -2.62 -12.69
N ASP A 40 4.52 -3.72 -13.10
CA ASP A 40 5.21 -4.78 -13.84
C ASP A 40 6.44 -5.23 -13.04
N ASP A 41 7.57 -5.44 -13.68
CA ASP A 41 8.77 -5.91 -13.01
C ASP A 41 9.64 -4.79 -12.44
N LEU A 42 9.18 -3.55 -12.56
CA LEU A 42 10.00 -2.40 -12.18
C LEU A 42 10.32 -2.34 -10.69
N LEU A 43 9.39 -2.75 -9.83
CA LEU A 43 9.59 -2.66 -8.38
C LEU A 43 9.73 -4.02 -7.70
N LYS A 44 9.49 -5.12 -8.38
CA LYS A 44 9.57 -6.46 -7.81
C LYS A 44 9.04 -6.52 -6.37
N VAL A 45 7.77 -6.18 -6.22
CA VAL A 45 7.15 -6.21 -4.90
C VAL A 45 6.98 -7.66 -4.48
N GLU A 46 7.80 -8.09 -3.54
CA GLU A 46 7.73 -9.43 -3.00
C GLU A 46 6.68 -9.47 -1.88
N ASP A 47 6.06 -10.65 -1.72
CA ASP A 47 5.09 -10.84 -0.65
C ASP A 47 5.68 -10.52 0.72
N GLY A 48 6.98 -10.77 0.87
CA GLY A 48 7.69 -10.45 2.10
C GLY A 48 7.72 -8.97 2.45
N SER A 49 7.51 -8.09 1.47
CA SER A 49 7.47 -6.64 1.70
C SER A 49 6.04 -6.13 1.88
N LEU A 50 5.08 -6.79 1.23
CA LEU A 50 3.70 -6.33 1.22
C LEU A 50 3.05 -6.44 2.60
N TYR A 51 3.10 -7.60 3.23
CA TYR A 51 2.41 -7.81 4.50
C TYR A 51 2.98 -6.96 5.64
N PRO A 52 4.31 -6.81 5.76
CA PRO A 52 4.84 -5.85 6.72
C PRO A 52 4.38 -4.42 6.46
N ALA A 53 4.25 -4.02 5.19
CA ALA A 53 3.75 -2.68 4.85
C ALA A 53 2.30 -2.51 5.29
N LEU A 54 1.46 -3.52 5.03
CA LEU A 54 0.06 -3.47 5.46
C LEU A 54 -0.04 -3.36 6.98
N TYR A 55 0.79 -4.10 7.72
CA TYR A 55 0.81 -4.03 9.17
C TYR A 55 1.16 -2.63 9.66
N ARG A 56 2.21 -2.02 9.11
CA ARG A 56 2.61 -0.68 9.49
C ARG A 56 1.53 0.35 9.20
N MET A 57 0.87 0.22 8.05
CA MET A 57 -0.17 1.15 7.65
C MET A 57 -1.40 1.01 8.54
N GLU A 58 -1.71 -0.21 8.95
CA GLU A 58 -2.82 -0.45 9.86
C GLU A 58 -2.52 0.16 11.23
N GLU A 59 -1.28 0.02 11.71
CA GLU A 59 -0.87 0.64 12.98
C GLU A 59 -0.96 2.16 12.93
N ARG A 60 -0.68 2.76 11.79
CA ARG A 60 -0.78 4.21 11.63
C ARG A 60 -2.22 4.69 11.45
N GLY A 61 -3.15 3.77 11.33
CA GLY A 61 -4.56 4.12 11.14
C GLY A 61 -4.91 4.52 9.73
N TRP A 62 -4.04 4.25 8.76
CA TRP A 62 -4.29 4.56 7.36
C TRP A 62 -5.23 3.57 6.71
N ILE A 63 -5.24 2.33 7.19
CA ILE A 63 -6.11 1.28 6.71
C ILE A 63 -6.67 0.51 7.90
N VAL A 64 -7.80 -0.13 7.69
CA VAL A 64 -8.39 -1.06 8.66
C VAL A 64 -8.64 -2.36 7.94
N SER A 65 -8.78 -3.43 8.71
CA SER A 65 -9.01 -4.74 8.13
C SER A 65 -10.14 -5.46 8.82
N GLU A 66 -10.77 -6.36 8.09
CA GLU A 66 -11.77 -7.26 8.65
C GLU A 66 -11.75 -8.57 7.88
N TRP A 67 -12.13 -9.64 8.56
CA TRP A 67 -12.20 -10.96 7.94
C TRP A 67 -13.46 -11.09 7.12
N GLY A 68 -13.35 -11.72 5.96
CA GLY A 68 -14.46 -11.98 5.06
C GLY A 68 -14.17 -13.21 4.21
N LEU A 69 -15.02 -13.44 3.23
CA LEU A 69 -14.84 -14.55 2.30
C LEU A 69 -14.41 -14.03 0.94
N SER A 70 -13.36 -14.63 0.39
CA SER A 70 -12.88 -14.32 -0.94
C SER A 70 -13.78 -14.98 -1.99
N GLU A 71 -13.50 -14.69 -3.25
CA GLU A 71 -14.24 -15.30 -4.38
C GLU A 71 -14.16 -16.82 -4.39
N ASN A 72 -13.07 -17.35 -3.85
CA ASN A 72 -12.89 -18.81 -3.77
C ASN A 72 -13.46 -19.39 -2.47
N ASN A 73 -14.32 -18.63 -1.80
CA ASN A 73 -14.96 -19.04 -0.56
C ASN A 73 -13.97 -19.35 0.55
N ARG A 74 -12.80 -18.72 0.50
CA ARG A 74 -11.77 -18.85 1.53
C ARG A 74 -11.78 -17.64 2.43
N ARG A 75 -11.52 -17.87 3.71
CA ARG A 75 -11.42 -16.80 4.67
C ARG A 75 -10.20 -15.93 4.35
N ALA A 76 -10.42 -14.64 4.23
CA ALA A 76 -9.36 -13.70 3.91
C ALA A 76 -9.55 -12.40 4.68
N LYS A 77 -8.43 -11.71 4.91
CA LYS A 77 -8.44 -10.42 5.58
C LYS A 77 -8.51 -9.33 4.52
N PHE A 78 -9.61 -8.57 4.57
CA PHE A 78 -9.85 -7.49 3.62
C PHE A 78 -9.43 -6.17 4.22
N TYR A 79 -8.74 -5.35 3.43
CA TYR A 79 -8.24 -4.05 3.85
C TYR A 79 -9.05 -2.95 3.21
N LYS A 80 -9.27 -1.88 3.97
CA LYS A 80 -10.05 -0.73 3.53
C LYS A 80 -9.35 0.55 3.95
N LEU A 81 -9.40 1.55 3.08
CA LEU A 81 -8.79 2.84 3.34
C LEU A 81 -9.62 3.63 4.36
N THR A 82 -8.95 4.25 5.32
CA THR A 82 -9.60 5.16 6.29
C THR A 82 -9.54 6.59 5.76
N LYS A 83 -10.23 7.51 6.46
CA LYS A 83 -10.13 8.94 6.15
C LYS A 83 -8.68 9.42 6.29
N THR A 84 -8.00 8.96 7.34
CA THR A 84 -6.60 9.29 7.57
C THR A 84 -5.72 8.78 6.44
N GLY A 85 -5.97 7.55 6.00
CA GLY A 85 -5.23 6.98 4.88
C GLY A 85 -5.49 7.74 3.58
N ARG A 86 -6.73 8.15 3.34
CA ARG A 86 -7.07 8.90 2.14
C ARG A 86 -6.34 10.25 2.10
N LYS A 87 -6.15 10.87 3.25
CA LYS A 87 -5.39 12.12 3.34
C LYS A 87 -3.93 11.95 2.92
N GLN A 88 -3.39 10.75 3.06
CA GLN A 88 -2.01 10.48 2.67
C GLN A 88 -1.82 10.53 1.15
N LEU A 89 -2.90 10.45 0.39
CA LEU A 89 -2.83 10.55 -1.06
C LEU A 89 -2.84 11.99 -1.56
N ALA A 90 -3.05 12.96 -0.67
CA ALA A 90 -3.03 14.37 -1.06
C ALA A 90 -1.62 14.76 -1.52
N PRO A 91 -1.51 15.63 -2.55
CA PRO A 91 -0.19 16.02 -3.08
C PRO A 91 0.75 16.61 -2.05
N ASN A 92 0.20 17.22 -0.98
CA ASN A 92 1.02 17.84 0.07
C ASN A 92 1.27 16.94 1.26
N SER A 93 0.86 15.67 1.20
CA SER A 93 1.11 14.78 2.32
C SER A 93 2.60 14.47 2.47
N PRO A 94 3.07 14.19 3.69
CA PRO A 94 4.48 13.90 3.90
C PRO A 94 4.99 12.72 3.07
N ILE A 95 4.20 11.65 2.94
CA ILE A 95 4.64 10.49 2.19
C ILE A 95 4.73 10.78 0.69
N VAL A 96 3.78 11.52 0.13
CA VAL A 96 3.82 11.91 -1.28
C VAL A 96 5.03 12.81 -1.55
N GLN A 97 5.23 13.81 -0.68
CA GLN A 97 6.37 14.73 -0.83
C GLN A 97 7.69 14.00 -0.76
N ARG A 98 7.80 13.06 0.18
CA ARG A 98 9.02 12.28 0.32
C ARG A 98 9.32 11.48 -0.94
N VAL A 99 8.33 10.73 -1.45
CA VAL A 99 8.54 9.90 -2.63
C VAL A 99 8.82 10.75 -3.87
N VAL A 100 8.04 11.80 -4.09
CA VAL A 100 8.23 12.68 -5.25
C VAL A 100 9.58 13.37 -5.18
N PHE A 101 9.96 13.87 -4.00
CA PHE A 101 11.23 14.56 -3.82
C PHE A 101 12.41 13.62 -4.06
N ASP A 102 12.33 12.40 -3.54
CA ASP A 102 13.42 11.44 -3.68
C ASP A 102 13.57 10.93 -5.11
N LEU A 103 12.51 11.01 -5.93
CA LEU A 103 12.56 10.64 -7.33
C LEU A 103 13.10 11.76 -8.22
N SER A 104 13.15 12.97 -7.71
CA SER A 104 13.71 14.11 -8.44
C SER A 104 15.26 14.10 -8.44
#